data_6fceb56b3ce71ce0af01d38ceb774f3c
#
_entry.id   6fceb56b3ce71ce0af01d38ceb774f3c
#
_cell.length_a   1.000
_cell.length_b   1.000
_cell.length_c   1.000
_cell.angle_alpha   90.00
_cell.angle_beta   90.00
_cell.angle_gamma   90.00
#
_symmetry.space_group_name_H-M   'P 1'
#
loop_
_entity.id
_entity.type
_entity.pdbx_description
1 polymer ?
#
loop_
_entity_poly.entity_id
_entity_poly.type
_entity_poly.pdbx_seq_one_letter_code
_entity_poly.pdbx_strand_id
1 'polypeptide(L)'
;MAESSTQSIRISDNPSAVAEVITDFLRYPEWINDVKSTEVLEEFEDGYAHLVRFQLDAGVLKDAYELRYEYADDFSRISWVLDKPSSVQKSQTGSYDLSDNGDGTTTVVYTLAVDLSIPMLGMFKRKAEKMIMDSALNSLKRRVEESA
;
A
#
# COMPACT_ATOMS: atom_id res chain seq x y z
N MET A 1 4.11 12.52 16.60
CA MET A 1 4.76 11.53 15.75
C MET A 1 3.85 10.32 15.60
N ALA A 2 3.63 9.89 14.39
CA ALA A 2 2.75 8.76 14.13
C ALA A 2 3.44 7.45 14.52
N GLU A 3 2.72 6.59 15.23
CA GLU A 3 3.20 5.25 15.54
C GLU A 3 3.00 4.36 14.32
N SER A 4 3.95 3.46 14.08
CA SER A 4 3.82 2.51 12.97
C SER A 4 3.09 1.25 13.41
N SER A 5 2.30 0.70 12.49
CA SER A 5 1.65 -0.60 12.63
C SER A 5 2.24 -1.55 11.61
N THR A 6 2.38 -2.82 11.99
CA THR A 6 2.98 -3.84 11.11
C THR A 6 2.11 -5.08 11.10
N GLN A 7 1.86 -5.59 9.91
CA GLN A 7 1.14 -6.86 9.71
C GLN A 7 1.81 -7.63 8.60
N SER A 8 1.61 -8.94 8.57
CA SER A 8 2.19 -9.79 7.53
C SER A 8 1.17 -10.79 7.02
N ILE A 9 1.41 -11.27 5.80
CA ILE A 9 0.61 -12.33 5.18
C ILE A 9 1.51 -13.19 4.31
N ARG A 10 1.12 -14.46 4.16
CA ARG A 10 1.78 -15.39 3.26
C ARG A 10 0.96 -15.52 1.99
N ILE A 11 1.61 -15.36 0.83
CA ILE A 11 0.98 -15.42 -0.48
C ILE A 11 1.58 -16.59 -1.25
N SER A 12 0.71 -17.38 -1.88
CA SER A 12 1.10 -18.59 -2.61
C SER A 12 1.58 -18.26 -4.03
N ASP A 13 2.64 -17.46 -4.10
CA ASP A 13 3.35 -17.16 -5.34
C ASP A 13 4.72 -16.54 -4.96
N ASN A 14 5.58 -16.41 -5.97
CA ASN A 14 6.94 -15.90 -5.74
C ASN A 14 6.97 -14.37 -5.57
N PRO A 15 8.07 -13.82 -5.04
CA PRO A 15 8.15 -12.36 -4.81
C PRO A 15 7.99 -11.52 -6.07
N SER A 16 8.44 -12.00 -7.22
CA SER A 16 8.27 -11.26 -8.48
C SER A 16 6.81 -11.08 -8.85
N ALA A 17 5.99 -12.12 -8.68
CA ALA A 17 4.56 -12.05 -8.96
C ALA A 17 3.87 -11.08 -8.00
N VAL A 18 4.26 -11.08 -6.73
CA VAL A 18 3.71 -10.14 -5.74
C VAL A 18 4.11 -8.71 -6.09
N ALA A 19 5.38 -8.47 -6.39
CA ALA A 19 5.88 -7.14 -6.75
C ALA A 19 5.19 -6.60 -8.00
N GLU A 20 4.92 -7.47 -8.98
CA GLU A 20 4.23 -7.09 -10.21
C GLU A 20 2.84 -6.52 -9.92
N VAL A 21 2.09 -7.14 -9.02
CA VAL A 21 0.77 -6.63 -8.63
C VAL A 21 0.88 -5.32 -7.87
N ILE A 22 1.83 -5.21 -6.93
CA ILE A 22 2.02 -3.99 -6.13
C ILE A 22 2.42 -2.81 -7.01
N THR A 23 3.21 -3.02 -8.05
CA THR A 23 3.70 -1.93 -8.91
C THR A 23 2.77 -1.59 -10.07
N ASP A 24 1.71 -2.37 -10.28
CA ASP A 24 0.73 -2.11 -11.33
C ASP A 24 -0.38 -1.19 -10.79
N PHE A 25 -0.03 0.08 -10.59
CA PHE A 25 -0.91 1.04 -9.91
C PHE A 25 -2.21 1.30 -10.65
N LEU A 26 -2.20 1.30 -11.97
CA LEU A 26 -3.39 1.63 -12.75
C LEU A 26 -4.50 0.58 -12.58
N ARG A 27 -4.15 -0.60 -12.11
CA ARG A 27 -5.12 -1.68 -11.86
C ARG A 27 -5.58 -1.79 -10.42
N TYR A 28 -5.09 -0.91 -9.52
CA TYR A 28 -5.49 -0.94 -8.10
C TYR A 28 -7.02 -0.92 -7.91
N PRO A 29 -7.80 -0.11 -8.67
CA PRO A 29 -9.26 -0.14 -8.49
C PRO A 29 -9.90 -1.50 -8.79
N GLU A 30 -9.21 -2.38 -9.51
CA GLU A 30 -9.73 -3.71 -9.84
C GLU A 30 -9.71 -4.66 -8.64
N TRP A 31 -8.83 -4.43 -7.68
CA TRP A 31 -8.67 -5.35 -6.55
C TRP A 31 -8.70 -4.69 -5.17
N ILE A 32 -8.67 -3.37 -5.08
CA ILE A 32 -8.85 -2.62 -3.83
C ILE A 32 -10.15 -1.82 -3.96
N ASN A 33 -11.20 -2.28 -3.29
CA ASN A 33 -12.53 -1.68 -3.44
C ASN A 33 -12.58 -0.20 -3.08
N ASP A 34 -11.82 0.22 -2.06
CA ASP A 34 -11.86 1.59 -1.57
C ASP A 34 -11.07 2.57 -2.45
N VAL A 35 -10.18 2.07 -3.31
CA VAL A 35 -9.44 2.89 -4.26
C VAL A 35 -10.28 3.03 -5.52
N LYS A 36 -10.73 4.24 -5.81
CA LYS A 36 -11.63 4.51 -6.95
C LYS A 36 -10.87 4.85 -8.21
N SER A 37 -9.72 5.49 -8.10
CA SER A 37 -8.87 5.77 -9.25
C SER A 37 -7.42 5.95 -8.81
N THR A 38 -6.52 5.72 -9.74
CA THR A 38 -5.08 5.97 -9.56
C THR A 38 -4.56 6.66 -10.81
N GLU A 39 -3.56 7.51 -10.61
CA GLU A 39 -2.89 8.20 -11.73
C GLU A 39 -1.39 8.28 -11.42
N VAL A 40 -0.57 7.84 -12.36
CA VAL A 40 0.88 7.95 -12.24
C VAL A 40 1.29 9.33 -12.75
N LEU A 41 1.78 10.18 -11.85
CA LEU A 41 2.14 11.56 -12.14
C LEU A 41 3.60 11.71 -12.57
N GLU A 42 4.49 10.88 -12.01
CA GLU A 42 5.92 10.89 -12.34
C GLU A 42 6.42 9.44 -12.37
N GLU A 43 7.37 9.18 -13.27
CA GLU A 43 8.01 7.87 -13.39
C GLU A 43 9.53 8.03 -13.28
N PHE A 44 10.20 7.00 -12.77
CA PHE A 44 11.65 6.89 -12.86
C PHE A 44 12.05 6.54 -14.30
N GLU A 45 13.34 6.63 -14.62
CA GLU A 45 13.86 6.34 -15.96
C GLU A 45 13.54 4.92 -16.42
N ASP A 46 13.42 3.96 -15.49
CA ASP A 46 13.08 2.57 -15.81
C ASP A 46 11.58 2.34 -16.05
N GLY A 47 10.77 3.39 -15.94
CA GLY A 47 9.32 3.30 -16.16
C GLY A 47 8.49 2.99 -14.93
N TYR A 48 9.11 2.71 -13.79
CA TYR A 48 8.36 2.48 -12.54
C TYR A 48 7.87 3.79 -11.95
N ALA A 49 6.69 3.74 -11.34
CA ALA A 49 6.03 4.94 -10.82
C ALA A 49 6.81 5.55 -9.66
N HIS A 50 7.02 6.86 -9.70
CA HIS A 50 7.68 7.60 -8.63
C HIS A 50 6.67 8.40 -7.82
N LEU A 51 5.68 9.03 -8.47
CA LEU A 51 4.63 9.77 -7.82
C LEU A 51 3.29 9.27 -8.32
N VAL A 52 2.42 8.81 -7.42
CA VAL A 52 1.11 8.25 -7.75
C VAL A 52 0.04 8.96 -6.95
N ARG A 53 -1.03 9.36 -7.64
CA ARG A 53 -2.20 9.97 -7.02
C ARG A 53 -3.27 8.91 -6.85
N PHE A 54 -3.86 8.86 -5.65
CA PHE A 54 -4.94 7.95 -5.30
C PHE A 54 -6.19 8.72 -4.95
N GLN A 55 -7.35 8.20 -5.38
CA GLN A 55 -8.64 8.65 -4.86
C GLN A 55 -9.24 7.52 -4.04
N LEU A 56 -9.42 7.78 -2.77
CA LEU A 56 -9.94 6.83 -1.80
C LEU A 56 -11.37 7.20 -1.44
N ASP A 57 -12.26 6.21 -1.44
CA ASP A 57 -13.62 6.35 -0.92
C ASP A 57 -13.94 5.09 -0.12
N ALA A 58 -13.78 5.17 1.19
CA ALA A 58 -14.07 4.09 2.13
C ALA A 58 -15.39 4.37 2.88
N GLY A 59 -16.30 5.11 2.26
CA GLY A 59 -17.59 5.48 2.83
C GLY A 59 -17.48 6.71 3.72
N VAL A 60 -17.12 6.52 4.98
CA VAL A 60 -16.97 7.63 5.94
C VAL A 60 -15.67 8.41 5.72
N LEU A 61 -14.70 7.82 5.05
CA LEU A 61 -13.39 8.44 4.81
C LEU A 61 -13.18 8.57 3.31
N LYS A 62 -13.08 9.81 2.82
CA LYS A 62 -12.78 10.11 1.42
C LYS A 62 -11.57 11.01 1.37
N ASP A 63 -10.62 10.69 0.49
CA ASP A 63 -9.40 11.45 0.36
C ASP A 63 -8.81 11.32 -1.04
N ALA A 64 -8.14 12.37 -1.49
CA ALA A 64 -7.28 12.32 -2.67
C ALA A 64 -5.88 12.67 -2.19
N TYR A 65 -4.92 11.80 -2.44
CA TYR A 65 -3.56 11.99 -1.93
C TYR A 65 -2.53 11.46 -2.91
N GLU A 66 -1.29 11.91 -2.74
CA GLU A 66 -0.17 11.55 -3.61
C GLU A 66 0.94 10.92 -2.78
N LEU A 67 1.42 9.76 -3.25
CA LEU A 67 2.50 9.03 -2.59
C LEU A 67 3.73 8.96 -3.50
N ARG A 68 4.90 9.22 -2.91
CA ARG A 68 6.19 9.04 -3.59
C ARG A 68 6.73 7.67 -3.25
N TYR A 69 7.05 6.91 -4.29
CA TYR A 69 7.51 5.53 -4.17
C TYR A 69 9.00 5.40 -4.39
N GLU A 70 9.60 4.49 -3.64
CA GLU A 70 10.98 4.04 -3.81
C GLU A 70 10.99 2.52 -3.85
N TYR A 71 11.92 1.95 -4.60
CA TYR A 71 12.01 0.50 -4.79
C TYR A 71 13.43 0.04 -4.53
N ALA A 72 13.59 -1.09 -3.82
CA ALA A 72 14.88 -1.76 -3.74
C ALA A 72 15.23 -2.31 -5.13
N ASP A 73 16.51 -2.47 -5.42
CA ASP A 73 16.96 -2.92 -6.75
C ASP A 73 16.36 -4.26 -7.17
N ASP A 74 16.12 -5.15 -6.20
CA ASP A 74 15.52 -6.47 -6.43
C ASP A 74 14.01 -6.50 -6.12
N PHE A 75 13.41 -5.34 -5.86
CA PHE A 75 11.99 -5.19 -5.49
C PHE A 75 11.60 -5.95 -4.21
N SER A 76 12.57 -6.29 -3.36
CA SER A 76 12.27 -6.90 -2.07
C SER A 76 11.65 -5.91 -1.09
N ARG A 77 11.77 -4.62 -1.37
CA ARG A 77 11.14 -3.56 -0.58
C ARG A 77 10.56 -2.50 -1.50
N ILE A 78 9.29 -2.20 -1.29
CA ILE A 78 8.57 -1.12 -1.98
C ILE A 78 8.06 -0.20 -0.88
N SER A 79 8.51 1.06 -0.89
CA SER A 79 8.18 2.00 0.18
C SER A 79 7.64 3.29 -0.39
N TRP A 80 6.93 4.04 0.45
CA TRP A 80 6.33 5.31 0.02
C TRP A 80 6.25 6.29 1.17
N VAL A 81 6.12 7.56 0.79
CA VAL A 81 5.90 8.67 1.70
C VAL A 81 4.87 9.61 1.06
N LEU A 82 3.99 10.17 1.88
CA LEU A 82 3.01 11.17 1.41
C LEU A 82 3.77 12.38 0.91
N ASP A 83 3.49 12.79 -0.33
CA ASP A 83 4.22 13.89 -0.98
C ASP A 83 3.92 15.23 -0.32
N LYS A 84 2.65 15.46 -0.01
CA LYS A 84 2.17 16.68 0.65
C LYS A 84 0.93 16.36 1.45
N PRO A 85 0.63 17.10 2.52
CA PRO A 85 -0.59 16.85 3.28
C PRO A 85 -1.82 16.88 2.38
N SER A 86 -2.76 15.97 2.65
CA SER A 86 -4.06 15.96 2.00
C SER A 86 -5.11 16.54 2.95
N SER A 87 -6.39 16.48 2.55
CA SER A 87 -7.46 16.98 3.42
C SER A 87 -7.63 16.14 4.69
N VAL A 88 -7.23 14.87 4.65
CA VAL A 88 -7.41 13.93 5.76
C VAL A 88 -6.09 13.56 6.43
N GLN A 89 -4.97 13.58 5.70
CA GLN A 89 -3.69 13.11 6.18
C GLN A 89 -2.67 14.23 6.30
N LYS A 90 -1.99 14.30 7.46
CA LYS A 90 -0.84 15.19 7.65
C LYS A 90 0.43 14.54 7.13
N SER A 91 0.56 13.23 7.35
CA SER A 91 1.73 12.46 6.92
C SER A 91 1.33 10.99 6.74
N GLN A 92 2.10 10.31 5.91
CA GLN A 92 2.02 8.86 5.77
C GLN A 92 3.38 8.33 5.33
N THR A 93 3.83 7.25 5.96
CA THR A 93 4.93 6.46 5.45
C THR A 93 4.50 5.00 5.46
N GLY A 94 4.98 4.24 4.51
CA GLY A 94 4.63 2.83 4.45
C GLY A 94 5.63 2.02 3.66
N SER A 95 5.55 0.71 3.81
CA SER A 95 6.38 -0.20 3.03
C SER A 95 5.78 -1.59 2.96
N TYR A 96 6.10 -2.28 1.86
CA TYR A 96 5.95 -3.72 1.73
C TYR A 96 7.35 -4.31 1.67
N ASP A 97 7.64 -5.27 2.54
CA ASP A 97 8.87 -6.06 2.49
C ASP A 97 8.51 -7.47 2.06
N LEU A 98 9.14 -7.96 0.99
CA LEU A 98 8.84 -9.24 0.37
C LEU A 98 9.97 -10.21 0.64
N SER A 99 9.65 -11.36 1.25
CA SER A 99 10.64 -12.40 1.55
C SER A 99 10.24 -13.70 0.87
N ASP A 100 11.15 -14.28 0.10
CA ASP A 100 10.97 -15.58 -0.53
C ASP A 100 11.13 -16.66 0.55
N ASN A 101 10.10 -17.49 0.72
CA ASN A 101 10.10 -18.54 1.74
C ASN A 101 10.81 -19.81 1.28
N GLY A 102 11.20 -19.89 0.00
CA GLY A 102 11.92 -21.04 -0.54
C GLY A 102 11.04 -22.21 -0.93
N ASP A 103 9.72 -22.08 -0.77
CA ASP A 103 8.76 -23.15 -1.06
C ASP A 103 7.71 -22.72 -2.10
N GLY A 104 7.99 -21.66 -2.85
CA GLY A 104 7.05 -21.12 -3.84
C GLY A 104 6.10 -20.09 -3.26
N THR A 105 6.27 -19.71 -1.98
CA THR A 105 5.45 -18.70 -1.34
C THR A 105 6.29 -17.49 -0.94
N THR A 106 5.61 -16.38 -0.69
CA THR A 106 6.22 -15.11 -0.27
C THR A 106 5.56 -14.63 1.02
N THR A 107 6.38 -14.20 1.97
CA THR A 107 5.88 -13.45 3.14
C THR A 107 5.94 -11.97 2.81
N VAL A 108 4.80 -11.29 2.94
CA VAL A 108 4.70 -9.84 2.74
C VAL A 108 4.51 -9.20 4.10
N VAL A 109 5.43 -8.30 4.47
CA VAL A 109 5.32 -7.51 5.70
C VAL A 109 4.93 -6.10 5.32
N TYR A 110 3.78 -5.65 5.78
CA TYR A 110 3.26 -4.31 5.53
C TYR A 110 3.43 -3.47 6.79
N THR A 111 4.13 -2.35 6.66
CA THR A 111 4.32 -1.38 7.74
C THR A 111 3.68 -0.07 7.32
N LEU A 112 2.91 0.53 8.22
CA LEU A 112 2.19 1.77 7.92
C LEU A 112 2.21 2.71 9.12
N ALA A 113 2.51 3.97 8.87
CA ALA A 113 2.41 5.04 9.85
C ALA A 113 1.64 6.20 9.22
N VAL A 114 0.50 6.56 9.78
CA VAL A 114 -0.35 7.65 9.27
C VAL A 114 -0.65 8.62 10.40
N ASP A 115 -0.53 9.92 10.10
CA ASP A 115 -0.96 10.98 10.99
C ASP A 115 -2.12 11.70 10.33
N LEU A 116 -3.29 11.66 10.97
CA LEU A 116 -4.52 12.22 10.40
C LEU A 116 -4.73 13.67 10.83
N SER A 117 -5.31 14.47 9.93
CA SER A 117 -5.71 15.84 10.21
C SER A 117 -6.93 15.89 11.13
N ILE A 118 -7.71 14.82 11.14
CA ILE A 118 -8.94 14.72 11.92
C ILE A 118 -8.59 14.12 13.27
N PRO A 119 -8.99 14.77 14.40
CA PRO A 119 -8.74 14.19 15.72
C PRO A 119 -9.47 12.87 15.87
N MET A 120 -8.76 11.83 16.28
CA MET A 120 -9.32 10.52 16.59
C MET A 120 -8.73 10.02 17.90
N LEU A 121 -9.57 9.36 18.69
CA LEU A 121 -9.08 8.65 19.87
C LEU A 121 -8.14 7.53 19.41
N GLY A 122 -7.05 7.34 20.15
CA GLY A 122 -6.01 6.38 19.78
C GLY A 122 -6.52 4.97 19.51
N MET A 123 -7.54 4.54 20.26
CA MET A 123 -8.16 3.23 20.07
C MET A 123 -8.84 3.11 18.71
N PHE A 124 -9.59 4.15 18.30
CA PHE A 124 -10.26 4.15 17.00
C PHE A 124 -9.27 4.23 15.85
N LYS A 125 -8.20 5.02 16.02
CA LYS A 125 -7.15 5.13 15.03
C LYS A 125 -6.48 3.77 14.78
N ARG A 126 -6.11 3.05 15.85
CA ARG A 126 -5.49 1.73 15.72
C ARG A 126 -6.41 0.72 15.05
N LYS A 127 -7.71 0.77 15.39
CA LYS A 127 -8.69 -0.14 14.78
C LYS A 127 -8.85 0.16 13.29
N ALA A 128 -8.91 1.44 12.92
CA ALA A 128 -9.00 1.85 11.51
C ALA A 128 -7.76 1.43 10.73
N GLU A 129 -6.57 1.64 11.28
CA GLU A 129 -5.31 1.21 10.65
C GLU A 129 -5.29 -0.30 10.44
N LYS A 130 -5.70 -1.06 11.45
CA LYS A 130 -5.74 -2.52 11.35
C LYS A 130 -6.68 -2.97 10.23
N MET A 131 -7.85 -2.38 10.13
CA MET A 131 -8.82 -2.72 9.08
C MET A 131 -8.29 -2.40 7.69
N ILE A 132 -7.65 -1.25 7.53
CA ILE A 132 -7.05 -0.84 6.26
C ILE A 132 -5.94 -1.83 5.85
N MET A 133 -5.07 -2.17 6.79
CA MET A 133 -3.96 -3.06 6.52
C MET A 133 -4.41 -4.50 6.24
N ASP A 134 -5.37 -5.01 7.00
CA ASP A 134 -5.94 -6.34 6.77
C ASP A 134 -6.61 -6.40 5.39
N SER A 135 -7.36 -5.38 5.04
CA SER A 135 -8.04 -5.31 3.75
C SER A 135 -7.03 -5.27 2.60
N ALA A 136 -5.99 -4.47 2.72
CA ALA A 136 -4.95 -4.35 1.70
C ALA A 136 -4.23 -5.67 1.50
N LEU A 137 -3.81 -6.33 2.57
CA LEU A 137 -3.08 -7.60 2.49
C LEU A 137 -3.94 -8.73 1.97
N ASN A 138 -5.19 -8.83 2.43
CA ASN A 138 -6.11 -9.87 1.95
C ASN A 138 -6.45 -9.66 0.47
N SER A 139 -6.64 -8.43 0.05
CA SER A 139 -6.91 -8.11 -1.36
C SER A 139 -5.69 -8.41 -2.24
N LEU A 140 -4.49 -8.08 -1.77
CA LEU A 140 -3.25 -8.38 -2.47
C LEU A 140 -3.08 -9.88 -2.65
N LYS A 141 -3.26 -10.65 -1.57
CA LYS A 141 -3.15 -12.10 -1.61
C LYS A 141 -4.12 -12.70 -2.64
N ARG A 142 -5.37 -12.27 -2.59
CA ARG A 142 -6.39 -12.75 -3.53
C ARG A 142 -6.01 -12.42 -4.96
N ARG A 143 -5.59 -11.18 -5.21
CA ARG A 143 -5.24 -10.75 -6.57
C ARG A 143 -4.06 -11.54 -7.14
N VAL A 144 -3.01 -11.73 -6.35
CA VAL A 144 -1.83 -12.49 -6.79
C VAL A 144 -2.20 -13.95 -7.05
N GLU A 145 -2.91 -14.59 -6.12
CA GLU A 145 -3.22 -16.02 -6.23
C GLU A 145 -4.22 -16.32 -7.34
N GLU A 146 -5.14 -15.40 -7.64
CA GLU A 146 -6.10 -15.56 -8.74
C GLU A 146 -5.45 -15.33 -10.11
N SER A 147 -4.34 -14.61 -10.16
CA SER A 147 -3.63 -14.32 -11.41
C SER A 147 -2.62 -15.40 -11.78
N ALA A 148 -2.37 -16.33 -10.87
CA ALA A 148 -1.38 -17.38 -11.07
C ALA A 148 -1.89 -18.47 -12.02
#